data_a64450042ecdf9806f0b9a6e47277d16
#
_entry.id   a64450042ecdf9806f0b9a6e47277d16
#
_cell.length_a   1.000
_cell.length_b   1.000
_cell.length_c   1.000
_cell.angle_alpha   90.00
_cell.angle_beta   90.00
_cell.angle_gamma   90.00
#
_symmetry.space_group_name_H-M   'P 1'
#
loop_
_entity.id
_entity.type
_entity.pdbx_description
1 polymer ?
#
loop_
_entity_poly.entity_id
_entity_poly.type
_entity_poly.pdbx_seq_one_letter_code
_entity_poly.pdbx_strand_id
1 'polypeptide(L)'
;YVTPSHQFPLGSVMSIGRRRELLAWAAKNRCWIIEDDYDSEFRYGLKPTQTLHSLDVDGSVIYIGTFSKTLSPQLRLGYLVVPPDLVNVFRQAKQLTDRHAPCPEQLVVANLIQSGAYERHIRRVRRANESKRTVLIEAIHKFLPKQVLIEGTASGLHIVVWLEDFRIDHEPTLIACARALGVGIWSITPLYSAGNKLRRKKCAGLVMGYAGLTPTEIIKGVERLAKAVQQTHTRAVGNKVSSPRRSKSG
;
A
#
# COMPACT_ATOMS: atom_id res chain seq x y z
N TYR A 1 -9.76 2.18 13.48
CA TYR A 1 -8.49 1.76 12.84
C TYR A 1 -8.19 2.65 11.65
N VAL A 2 -6.98 3.20 11.59
CA VAL A 2 -6.54 4.11 10.51
C VAL A 2 -5.06 3.88 10.17
N THR A 3 -4.68 4.17 8.91
CA THR A 3 -3.31 4.14 8.40
C THR A 3 -2.92 5.54 7.89
N PRO A 4 -2.72 6.52 8.81
CA PRO A 4 -2.67 7.94 8.43
C PRO A 4 -1.38 8.35 7.73
N SER A 5 -0.32 7.57 7.88
CA SER A 5 0.98 7.83 7.24
C SER A 5 1.02 7.42 5.77
N HIS A 6 0.30 6.34 5.42
CA HIS A 6 0.18 5.83 4.05
C HIS A 6 -1.01 4.86 3.98
N GLN A 7 -2.14 5.34 3.47
CA GLN A 7 -3.36 4.53 3.38
C GLN A 7 -3.20 3.45 2.31
N PHE A 8 -3.44 2.20 2.69
CA PHE A 8 -3.48 1.10 1.73
C PHE A 8 -4.89 0.97 1.13
N PRO A 9 -5.05 0.89 -0.21
CA PRO A 9 -3.98 0.82 -1.23
C PRO A 9 -3.63 2.16 -1.88
N LEU A 10 -4.41 3.22 -1.71
CA LEU A 10 -4.34 4.46 -2.49
C LEU A 10 -3.11 5.34 -2.17
N GLY A 11 -2.41 5.06 -1.08
CA GLY A 11 -1.25 5.85 -0.68
C GLY A 11 -1.57 7.24 -0.15
N SER A 12 -2.83 7.51 0.21
CA SER A 12 -3.23 8.80 0.76
C SER A 12 -2.60 9.05 2.13
N VAL A 13 -2.11 10.27 2.34
CA VAL A 13 -1.53 10.73 3.61
C VAL A 13 -2.52 11.65 4.31
N MET A 14 -2.83 11.36 5.57
CA MET A 14 -3.72 12.20 6.38
C MET A 14 -3.02 13.50 6.78
N SER A 15 -3.61 14.63 6.46
CA SER A 15 -3.07 15.95 6.83
C SER A 15 -3.05 16.17 8.34
N ILE A 16 -2.17 17.06 8.82
CA ILE A 16 -2.08 17.40 10.25
C ILE A 16 -3.40 17.95 10.79
N GLY A 17 -4.12 18.76 10.02
CA GLY A 17 -5.45 19.27 10.41
C GLY A 17 -6.41 18.10 10.66
N ARG A 18 -6.49 17.16 9.74
CA ARG A 18 -7.35 15.95 9.88
C ARG A 18 -6.93 15.07 11.05
N ARG A 19 -5.62 14.97 11.36
CA ARG A 19 -5.14 14.22 12.53
C ARG A 19 -5.62 14.86 13.82
N ARG A 20 -5.55 16.18 13.95
CA ARG A 20 -6.03 16.93 15.11
C ARG A 20 -7.56 16.82 15.27
N GLU A 21 -8.32 16.94 14.19
CA GLU A 21 -9.77 16.75 14.21
C GLU A 21 -10.16 15.35 14.69
N LEU A 22 -9.45 14.31 14.22
CA LEU A 22 -9.70 12.93 14.63
C LEU A 22 -9.38 12.69 16.10
N LEU A 23 -8.28 13.25 16.62
CA LEU A 23 -7.92 13.20 18.04
C LEU A 23 -8.96 13.90 18.92
N ALA A 24 -9.38 15.11 18.55
CA ALA A 24 -10.42 15.83 19.26
C ALA A 24 -11.77 15.07 19.27
N TRP A 25 -12.11 14.42 18.14
CA TRP A 25 -13.29 13.57 18.06
C TRP A 25 -13.17 12.35 18.98
N ALA A 26 -12.01 11.69 19.02
CA ALA A 26 -11.78 10.51 19.86
C ALA A 26 -11.88 10.87 21.37
N ALA A 27 -11.26 11.96 21.79
CA ALA A 27 -11.35 12.47 23.16
C ALA A 27 -12.79 12.77 23.56
N LYS A 28 -13.54 13.50 22.70
CA LYS A 28 -14.96 13.83 22.96
C LYS A 28 -15.85 12.59 23.09
N ASN A 29 -15.57 11.54 22.28
CA ASN A 29 -16.40 10.33 22.26
C ASN A 29 -15.83 9.20 23.15
N ARG A 30 -14.74 9.43 23.85
CA ARG A 30 -14.06 8.43 24.69
C ARG A 30 -13.77 7.14 23.94
N CYS A 31 -13.23 7.26 22.72
CA CYS A 31 -12.87 6.10 21.89
C CYS A 31 -11.38 6.01 21.63
N TRP A 32 -10.91 4.79 21.44
CA TRP A 32 -9.54 4.50 21.06
C TRP A 32 -9.36 4.64 19.56
N ILE A 33 -8.19 5.13 19.15
CA ILE A 33 -7.72 5.11 17.76
C ILE A 33 -6.60 4.07 17.66
N ILE A 34 -6.72 3.14 16.75
CA ILE A 34 -5.62 2.25 16.37
C ILE A 34 -4.95 2.86 15.15
N GLU A 35 -3.72 3.37 15.34
CA GLU A 35 -2.86 3.89 14.29
C GLU A 35 -1.91 2.78 13.81
N ASP A 36 -2.13 2.27 12.62
CA ASP A 36 -1.23 1.29 11.98
C ASP A 36 -0.25 2.01 11.07
N ASP A 37 1.02 1.96 11.45
CA ASP A 37 2.13 2.60 10.76
C ASP A 37 3.11 1.52 10.27
N TYR A 38 2.84 1.02 9.06
CA TYR A 38 3.55 -0.14 8.53
C TYR A 38 4.70 0.21 7.58
N ASP A 39 4.80 1.45 7.07
CA ASP A 39 5.80 1.85 6.07
C ASP A 39 6.18 3.34 6.06
N SER A 40 5.96 4.07 7.14
CA SER A 40 6.26 5.52 7.23
C SER A 40 7.74 5.87 7.08
N GLU A 41 8.65 4.91 7.25
CA GLU A 41 10.06 5.08 6.98
C GLU A 41 10.36 5.34 5.49
N PHE A 42 9.44 4.92 4.59
CA PHE A 42 9.57 5.05 3.14
C PHE A 42 8.81 6.27 2.61
N ARG A 43 9.22 7.46 3.02
CA ARG A 43 8.71 8.74 2.51
C ARG A 43 9.73 9.38 1.58
N TYR A 44 9.24 9.91 0.45
CA TYR A 44 10.05 10.44 -0.63
C TYR A 44 9.76 11.92 -0.85
N GLY A 45 10.79 12.76 -0.74
CA GLY A 45 10.67 14.20 -1.02
C GLY A 45 9.82 15.03 -0.04
N LEU A 46 9.28 14.42 1.02
CA LEU A 46 8.45 15.08 2.02
C LEU A 46 9.11 15.11 3.39
N LYS A 47 8.84 16.18 4.15
CA LYS A 47 9.22 16.23 5.57
C LYS A 47 8.47 15.15 6.36
N PRO A 48 9.08 14.57 7.41
CA PRO A 48 8.39 13.68 8.33
C PRO A 48 7.11 14.35 8.86
N THR A 49 6.01 13.63 8.85
CA THR A 49 4.75 14.10 9.43
C THR A 49 4.59 13.46 10.81
N GLN A 50 4.21 14.26 11.79
CA GLN A 50 3.92 13.76 13.13
C GLN A 50 2.82 12.70 13.07
N THR A 51 3.00 11.57 13.78
CA THR A 51 1.99 10.52 13.91
C THR A 51 0.79 11.00 14.74
N LEU A 52 -0.34 10.29 14.69
CA LEU A 52 -1.44 10.56 15.63
C LEU A 52 -0.96 10.38 17.07
N HIS A 53 -0.21 9.28 17.33
CA HIS A 53 0.37 9.02 18.65
C HIS A 53 1.27 10.16 19.14
N SER A 54 2.09 10.77 18.28
CA SER A 54 2.96 11.89 18.69
C SER A 54 2.21 13.21 18.91
N LEU A 55 1.00 13.33 18.38
CA LEU A 55 0.11 14.49 18.55
C LEU A 55 -0.90 14.31 19.69
N ASP A 56 -1.05 13.07 20.17
CA ASP A 56 -2.04 12.68 21.17
C ASP A 56 -1.60 13.14 22.57
N VAL A 57 -2.38 14.01 23.19
CA VAL A 57 -2.18 14.48 24.56
C VAL A 57 -3.11 13.80 25.57
N ASP A 58 -4.17 13.16 25.07
CA ASP A 58 -5.23 12.53 25.88
C ASP A 58 -4.99 11.03 26.10
N GLY A 59 -3.95 10.46 25.48
CA GLY A 59 -3.64 9.04 25.58
C GLY A 59 -4.71 8.15 24.93
N SER A 60 -5.27 8.56 23.81
CA SER A 60 -6.32 7.84 23.08
C SER A 60 -5.82 6.98 21.92
N VAL A 61 -4.51 7.01 21.60
CA VAL A 61 -3.94 6.32 20.44
C VAL A 61 -3.17 5.08 20.85
N ILE A 62 -3.52 3.95 20.25
CA ILE A 62 -2.76 2.71 20.24
C ILE A 62 -1.97 2.67 18.94
N TYR A 63 -0.65 2.81 19.02
CA TYR A 63 0.22 2.81 17.85
C TYR A 63 0.74 1.41 17.56
N ILE A 64 0.68 0.99 16.29
CA ILE A 64 1.19 -0.30 15.81
C ILE A 64 2.33 -0.04 14.83
N GLY A 65 3.50 -0.62 15.09
CA GLY A 65 4.64 -0.61 14.20
C GLY A 65 5.12 -2.01 13.85
N THR A 66 5.87 -2.13 12.75
CA THR A 66 6.38 -3.42 12.28
C THR A 66 7.81 -3.32 11.74
N PHE A 67 8.60 -4.38 11.95
CA PHE A 67 9.91 -4.54 11.31
C PHE A 67 9.83 -5.33 9.99
N SER A 68 8.65 -5.81 9.61
CA SER A 68 8.46 -6.65 8.42
C SER A 68 8.78 -5.95 7.10
N LYS A 69 8.58 -4.64 7.02
CA LYS A 69 8.85 -3.84 5.80
C LYS A 69 10.24 -3.23 5.80
N THR A 70 10.79 -2.97 6.97
CA THR A 70 12.08 -2.30 7.16
C THR A 70 13.25 -3.27 7.22
N LEU A 71 13.07 -4.45 7.80
CA LEU A 71 14.11 -5.49 7.90
C LEU A 71 13.74 -6.73 7.09
N SER A 72 12.82 -7.54 7.60
CA SER A 72 12.38 -8.76 6.92
C SER A 72 10.98 -9.20 7.41
N PRO A 73 10.08 -9.60 6.51
CA PRO A 73 8.81 -10.19 6.91
C PRO A 73 8.97 -11.54 7.63
N GLN A 74 10.12 -12.20 7.49
CA GLN A 74 10.41 -13.48 8.15
C GLN A 74 10.68 -13.33 9.65
N LEU A 75 11.08 -12.15 10.11
CA LEU A 75 11.28 -11.88 11.55
C LEU A 75 9.98 -12.00 12.36
N ARG A 76 8.84 -11.81 11.73
CA ARG A 76 7.51 -11.84 12.39
C ARG A 76 7.44 -10.96 13.65
N LEU A 77 8.15 -9.85 13.64
CA LEU A 77 8.27 -8.92 14.76
C LEU A 77 7.57 -7.60 14.45
N GLY A 78 6.69 -7.21 15.36
CA GLY A 78 6.04 -5.90 15.42
C GLY A 78 5.99 -5.43 16.86
N TYR A 79 5.52 -4.21 17.07
CA TYR A 79 5.41 -3.62 18.39
C TYR A 79 4.16 -2.76 18.52
N LEU A 80 3.70 -2.62 19.76
CA LEU A 80 2.61 -1.74 20.16
C LEU A 80 3.16 -0.67 21.11
N VAL A 81 2.75 0.57 20.89
CA VAL A 81 2.86 1.63 21.90
C VAL A 81 1.45 1.93 22.36
N VAL A 82 1.17 1.60 23.62
CA VAL A 82 -0.18 1.70 24.17
C VAL A 82 -0.22 2.74 25.29
N PRO A 83 -1.37 3.40 25.49
CA PRO A 83 -1.56 4.28 26.64
C PRO A 83 -1.27 3.57 27.97
N PRO A 84 -0.74 4.30 28.98
CA PRO A 84 -0.36 3.71 30.27
C PRO A 84 -1.43 2.85 30.91
N ASP A 85 -2.69 3.26 30.85
CA ASP A 85 -3.83 2.55 31.43
C ASP A 85 -4.10 1.19 30.79
N LEU A 86 -3.68 0.99 29.54
CA LEU A 86 -3.85 -0.24 28.79
C LEU A 86 -2.66 -1.21 28.91
N VAL A 87 -1.51 -0.78 29.42
CA VAL A 87 -0.28 -1.61 29.48
C VAL A 87 -0.53 -2.94 30.16
N ASN A 88 -1.17 -2.93 31.32
CA ASN A 88 -1.44 -4.18 32.08
C ASN A 88 -2.40 -5.10 31.33
N VAL A 89 -3.43 -4.55 30.71
CA VAL A 89 -4.40 -5.33 29.93
C VAL A 89 -3.73 -6.01 28.74
N PHE A 90 -2.92 -5.27 27.98
CA PHE A 90 -2.18 -5.82 26.83
C PHE A 90 -1.12 -6.84 27.25
N ARG A 91 -0.43 -6.61 28.37
CA ARG A 91 0.54 -7.58 28.94
C ARG A 91 -0.12 -8.90 29.30
N GLN A 92 -1.26 -8.86 30.01
CA GLN A 92 -2.01 -10.05 30.38
C GLN A 92 -2.56 -10.77 29.14
N ALA A 93 -3.15 -10.04 28.19
CA ALA A 93 -3.62 -10.62 26.93
C ALA A 93 -2.48 -11.32 26.18
N LYS A 94 -1.30 -10.68 26.08
CA LYS A 94 -0.11 -11.27 25.45
C LYS A 94 0.35 -12.55 26.14
N GLN A 95 0.34 -12.57 27.48
CA GLN A 95 0.69 -13.75 28.24
C GLN A 95 -0.30 -14.91 28.00
N LEU A 96 -1.58 -14.61 27.86
CA LEU A 96 -2.60 -15.64 27.62
C LEU A 96 -2.56 -16.18 26.18
N THR A 97 -2.21 -15.34 25.20
CA THR A 97 -2.17 -15.75 23.77
C THR A 97 -0.90 -16.50 23.42
N ASP A 98 0.26 -15.96 23.79
CA ASP A 98 1.55 -16.46 23.30
C ASP A 98 2.44 -17.06 24.38
N ARG A 99 2.14 -16.84 25.67
CA ARG A 99 2.97 -17.10 26.85
C ARG A 99 4.33 -16.40 26.77
N HIS A 100 5.10 -16.65 25.71
CA HIS A 100 6.42 -16.07 25.46
C HIS A 100 6.51 -15.53 24.02
N ALA A 101 7.07 -14.33 23.87
CA ALA A 101 7.47 -13.82 22.57
C ALA A 101 8.88 -14.34 22.21
N PRO A 102 9.22 -14.48 20.91
CA PRO A 102 10.58 -14.87 20.50
C PRO A 102 11.60 -13.84 20.98
N CYS A 103 12.45 -14.25 21.93
CA CYS A 103 13.43 -13.36 22.56
C CYS A 103 14.65 -13.05 21.67
N PRO A 104 15.24 -14.04 20.95
CA PRO A 104 16.43 -13.80 20.13
C PRO A 104 16.26 -12.72 19.09
N GLU A 105 15.14 -12.71 18.37
CA GLU A 105 14.85 -11.73 17.32
C GLU A 105 14.69 -10.32 17.91
N GLN A 106 14.09 -10.20 19.09
CA GLN A 106 13.97 -8.92 19.79
C GLN A 106 15.35 -8.38 20.21
N LEU A 107 16.24 -9.24 20.74
CA LEU A 107 17.59 -8.84 21.12
C LEU A 107 18.42 -8.42 19.91
N VAL A 108 18.32 -9.14 18.79
CA VAL A 108 18.98 -8.75 17.53
C VAL A 108 18.53 -7.37 17.07
N VAL A 109 17.23 -7.12 17.06
CA VAL A 109 16.69 -5.81 16.64
C VAL A 109 17.10 -4.71 17.62
N ALA A 110 17.08 -4.97 18.93
CA ALA A 110 17.55 -4.03 19.95
C ALA A 110 19.02 -3.65 19.72
N ASN A 111 19.91 -4.61 19.47
CA ASN A 111 21.31 -4.36 19.15
C ASN A 111 21.48 -3.55 17.86
N LEU A 112 20.70 -3.83 16.82
CA LEU A 112 20.71 -3.04 15.57
C LEU A 112 20.32 -1.58 15.81
N ILE A 113 19.32 -1.34 16.66
CA ILE A 113 18.87 0.00 17.03
C ILE A 113 19.94 0.72 17.86
N GLN A 114 20.44 0.09 18.93
CA GLN A 114 21.42 0.68 19.85
C GLN A 114 22.74 1.03 19.16
N SER A 115 23.19 0.20 18.22
CA SER A 115 24.42 0.44 17.43
C SER A 115 24.25 1.47 16.32
N GLY A 116 23.02 1.96 16.08
CA GLY A 116 22.67 2.83 14.97
C GLY A 116 22.72 2.13 13.59
N ALA A 117 22.92 0.80 13.56
CA ALA A 117 22.95 0.04 12.32
C ALA A 117 21.57 0.00 11.65
N TYR A 118 20.50 -0.08 12.44
CA TYR A 118 19.13 -0.04 11.94
C TYR A 118 18.85 1.24 11.17
N GLU A 119 19.19 2.40 11.71
CA GLU A 119 18.94 3.68 11.05
C GLU A 119 19.77 3.86 9.77
N ARG A 120 21.04 3.42 9.78
CA ARG A 120 21.88 3.40 8.57
C ARG A 120 21.26 2.50 7.48
N HIS A 121 20.72 1.34 7.88
CA HIS A 121 20.01 0.43 6.99
C HIS A 121 18.77 1.10 6.39
N ILE A 122 17.90 1.71 7.20
CA ILE A 122 16.71 2.43 6.74
C ILE A 122 17.05 3.50 5.69
N ARG A 123 18.06 4.33 5.96
CA ARG A 123 18.52 5.35 5.02
C ARG A 123 18.93 4.77 3.68
N ARG A 124 19.68 3.64 3.70
CA ARG A 124 20.11 2.94 2.48
C ARG A 124 18.94 2.38 1.70
N VAL A 125 18.03 1.65 2.37
CA VAL A 125 16.87 1.00 1.74
C VAL A 125 15.89 2.05 1.21
N ARG A 126 15.68 3.16 1.91
CA ARG A 126 14.87 4.29 1.44
C ARG A 126 15.40 4.84 0.11
N ARG A 127 16.69 5.15 0.01
CA ARG A 127 17.31 5.65 -1.24
C ARG A 127 17.16 4.64 -2.38
N ALA A 128 17.39 3.37 -2.11
CA ALA A 128 17.23 2.33 -3.13
C ALA A 128 15.78 2.23 -3.62
N ASN A 129 14.80 2.30 -2.72
CA ASN A 129 13.39 2.25 -3.10
C ASN A 129 12.93 3.54 -3.80
N GLU A 130 13.46 4.70 -3.43
CA GLU A 130 13.21 5.96 -4.13
C GLU A 130 13.66 5.87 -5.60
N SER A 131 14.87 5.35 -5.85
CA SER A 131 15.36 5.11 -7.21
C SER A 131 14.47 4.15 -8.00
N LYS A 132 14.07 3.02 -7.40
CA LYS A 132 13.18 2.04 -8.03
C LYS A 132 11.80 2.65 -8.36
N ARG A 133 11.25 3.45 -7.44
CA ARG A 133 10.00 4.17 -7.67
C ARG A 133 10.11 5.11 -8.87
N THR A 134 11.18 5.89 -8.96
CA THR A 134 11.42 6.79 -10.09
C THR A 134 11.46 6.01 -11.40
N VAL A 135 12.22 4.92 -11.47
CA VAL A 135 12.29 4.04 -12.65
C VAL A 135 10.91 3.47 -12.99
N LEU A 136 10.10 3.09 -12.01
CA LEU A 136 8.74 2.58 -12.25
C LEU A 136 7.85 3.66 -12.88
N ILE A 137 7.85 4.87 -12.33
CA ILE A 137 7.04 5.98 -12.82
C ILE A 137 7.46 6.35 -14.26
N GLU A 138 8.76 6.46 -14.53
CA GLU A 138 9.29 6.73 -15.86
C GLU A 138 8.92 5.64 -16.87
N ALA A 139 9.03 4.37 -16.48
CA ALA A 139 8.62 3.25 -17.31
C ALA A 139 7.12 3.26 -17.62
N ILE A 140 6.27 3.58 -16.64
CA ILE A 140 4.82 3.74 -16.83
C ILE A 140 4.54 4.82 -17.86
N HIS A 141 5.11 6.01 -17.72
CA HIS A 141 4.92 7.10 -18.69
C HIS A 141 5.45 6.79 -20.08
N LYS A 142 6.51 5.97 -20.18
CA LYS A 142 7.11 5.57 -21.45
C LYS A 142 6.31 4.52 -22.20
N PHE A 143 5.79 3.50 -21.52
CA PHE A 143 5.26 2.29 -22.15
C PHE A 143 3.76 2.14 -22.08
N LEU A 144 3.09 2.70 -21.06
CA LEU A 144 1.65 2.63 -20.94
C LEU A 144 0.95 3.75 -21.73
N PRO A 145 -0.38 3.64 -21.99
CA PRO A 145 -1.15 4.69 -22.65
C PRO A 145 -1.02 6.04 -21.96
N LYS A 146 -1.20 7.14 -22.70
CA LYS A 146 -1.08 8.50 -22.13
C LYS A 146 -2.09 8.83 -21.05
N GLN A 147 -3.23 8.16 -21.02
CA GLN A 147 -4.31 8.36 -20.04
C GLN A 147 -4.15 7.41 -18.85
N VAL A 148 -3.07 7.63 -18.09
CA VAL A 148 -2.76 6.90 -16.87
C VAL A 148 -2.67 7.88 -15.72
N LEU A 149 -3.42 7.62 -14.64
CA LEU A 149 -3.28 8.35 -13.39
C LEU A 149 -2.51 7.49 -12.39
N ILE A 150 -1.48 8.07 -11.76
CA ILE A 150 -0.64 7.40 -10.75
C ILE A 150 -0.95 8.03 -9.39
N GLU A 151 -1.32 7.22 -8.41
CA GLU A 151 -1.56 7.63 -7.02
C GLU A 151 -0.57 6.93 -6.08
N GLY A 152 -0.34 7.50 -4.89
CA GLY A 152 0.53 6.91 -3.86
C GLY A 152 2.03 7.13 -4.08
N THR A 153 2.42 8.12 -4.89
CA THR A 153 3.84 8.34 -5.24
C THR A 153 4.67 8.99 -4.13
N ALA A 154 4.06 9.55 -3.09
CA ALA A 154 4.76 10.31 -2.05
C ALA A 154 5.39 9.44 -0.96
N SER A 155 4.96 8.20 -0.82
CA SER A 155 5.41 7.28 0.24
C SER A 155 5.16 5.82 -0.11
N GLY A 156 5.67 4.92 0.73
CA GLY A 156 5.38 3.49 0.67
C GLY A 156 6.24 2.70 -0.32
N LEU A 157 5.84 1.46 -0.53
CA LEU A 157 6.56 0.45 -1.33
C LEU A 157 5.75 -0.02 -2.53
N HIS A 158 4.63 0.64 -2.81
CA HIS A 158 3.75 0.41 -3.96
C HIS A 158 3.16 1.73 -4.44
N ILE A 159 2.63 1.72 -5.65
CA ILE A 159 1.81 2.79 -6.23
C ILE A 159 0.54 2.19 -6.79
N VAL A 160 -0.48 3.02 -6.99
CA VAL A 160 -1.70 2.63 -7.72
C VAL A 160 -1.70 3.30 -9.09
N VAL A 161 -1.92 2.49 -10.11
CA VAL A 161 -1.98 2.91 -11.50
C VAL A 161 -3.39 2.71 -12.03
N TRP A 162 -4.05 3.80 -12.42
CA TRP A 162 -5.36 3.77 -13.05
C TRP A 162 -5.22 3.88 -14.55
N LEU A 163 -5.78 2.90 -15.26
CA LEU A 163 -5.87 2.90 -16.71
C LEU A 163 -7.22 3.52 -17.10
N GLU A 164 -7.27 4.85 -17.29
CA GLU A 164 -8.53 5.59 -17.39
C GLU A 164 -9.40 5.17 -18.59
N ASP A 165 -8.78 4.80 -19.72
CA ASP A 165 -9.47 4.29 -20.90
C ASP A 165 -9.80 2.80 -20.82
N PHE A 166 -9.42 2.13 -19.76
CA PHE A 166 -9.57 0.68 -19.63
C PHE A 166 -10.73 0.34 -18.70
N ARG A 167 -11.82 -0.19 -19.27
CA ARG A 167 -13.01 -0.55 -18.48
C ARG A 167 -12.71 -1.62 -17.45
N ILE A 168 -13.29 -1.45 -16.28
CA ILE A 168 -13.13 -2.35 -15.15
C ILE A 168 -13.56 -3.79 -15.46
N ASP A 169 -14.55 -3.97 -16.34
CA ASP A 169 -15.07 -5.28 -16.74
C ASP A 169 -14.01 -6.14 -17.46
N HIS A 170 -12.98 -5.50 -18.03
CA HIS A 170 -11.87 -6.16 -18.71
C HIS A 170 -10.67 -6.43 -17.78
N GLU A 171 -10.72 -6.00 -16.53
CA GLU A 171 -9.64 -6.16 -15.56
C GLU A 171 -9.25 -7.63 -15.33
N PRO A 172 -10.17 -8.60 -15.19
CA PRO A 172 -9.80 -10.01 -15.06
C PRO A 172 -9.03 -10.55 -16.28
N THR A 173 -9.42 -10.13 -17.48
CA THR A 173 -8.74 -10.51 -18.73
C THR A 173 -7.33 -9.90 -18.79
N LEU A 174 -7.18 -8.62 -18.38
CA LEU A 174 -5.90 -7.97 -18.31
C LEU A 174 -4.95 -8.70 -17.34
N ILE A 175 -5.42 -9.06 -16.15
CA ILE A 175 -4.62 -9.78 -15.15
C ILE A 175 -4.19 -11.14 -15.70
N ALA A 176 -5.07 -11.86 -16.37
CA ALA A 176 -4.74 -13.14 -17.00
C ALA A 176 -3.69 -12.99 -18.12
N CYS A 177 -3.83 -11.99 -18.99
CA CYS A 177 -2.85 -11.67 -20.04
C CYS A 177 -1.49 -11.26 -19.46
N ALA A 178 -1.47 -10.40 -18.44
CA ALA A 178 -0.24 -10.00 -17.77
C ALA A 178 0.48 -11.19 -17.15
N ARG A 179 -0.25 -12.07 -16.46
CA ARG A 179 0.29 -13.29 -15.86
C ARG A 179 0.89 -14.22 -16.94
N ALA A 180 0.22 -14.40 -18.07
CA ALA A 180 0.74 -15.20 -19.19
C ALA A 180 2.05 -14.62 -19.77
N LEU A 181 2.26 -13.31 -19.65
CA LEU A 181 3.50 -12.63 -20.02
C LEU A 181 4.53 -12.58 -18.89
N GLY A 182 4.28 -13.26 -17.76
CA GLY A 182 5.17 -13.32 -16.61
C GLY A 182 5.17 -12.05 -15.75
N VAL A 183 4.06 -11.31 -15.72
CA VAL A 183 3.88 -10.12 -14.89
C VAL A 183 2.79 -10.34 -13.85
N GLY A 184 3.16 -10.26 -12.57
CA GLY A 184 2.21 -10.25 -11.46
C GLY A 184 1.70 -8.84 -11.21
N ILE A 185 0.39 -8.64 -11.36
CA ILE A 185 -0.32 -7.42 -11.01
C ILE A 185 -1.53 -7.75 -10.15
N TRP A 186 -1.92 -6.83 -9.28
CA TRP A 186 -3.08 -6.98 -8.42
C TRP A 186 -4.12 -5.91 -8.71
N SER A 187 -5.38 -6.35 -8.83
CA SER A 187 -6.51 -5.45 -8.92
C SER A 187 -6.74 -4.73 -7.60
N ILE A 188 -7.06 -3.44 -7.67
CA ILE A 188 -7.56 -2.68 -6.52
C ILE A 188 -9.03 -3.00 -6.22
N THR A 189 -9.75 -3.56 -7.17
CA THR A 189 -11.19 -3.80 -7.13
C THR A 189 -11.66 -4.58 -5.90
N PRO A 190 -11.01 -5.70 -5.49
CA PRO A 190 -11.41 -6.47 -4.32
C PRO A 190 -11.23 -5.72 -2.99
N LEU A 191 -10.48 -4.60 -2.99
CA LEU A 191 -10.20 -3.81 -1.79
C LEU A 191 -11.28 -2.77 -1.51
N TYR A 192 -12.27 -2.61 -2.40
CA TYR A 192 -13.43 -1.77 -2.16
C TYR A 192 -14.52 -2.53 -1.39
N SER A 193 -15.10 -1.87 -0.38
CA SER A 193 -16.27 -2.39 0.30
C SER A 193 -17.45 -2.56 -0.66
N ALA A 194 -18.19 -3.66 -0.54
CA ALA A 194 -19.33 -3.98 -1.39
C ALA A 194 -20.42 -2.87 -1.41
N GLY A 195 -20.56 -2.13 -0.30
CA GLY A 195 -21.52 -1.00 -0.19
C GLY A 195 -21.06 0.31 -0.84
N ASN A 196 -19.80 0.43 -1.25
CA ASN A 196 -19.22 1.70 -1.69
C ASN A 196 -19.04 1.82 -3.21
N LYS A 197 -19.95 1.26 -4.00
CA LYS A 197 -19.93 1.28 -5.47
C LYS A 197 -19.85 2.69 -6.07
N LEU A 198 -20.40 3.70 -5.39
CA LEU A 198 -20.45 5.09 -5.86
C LEU A 198 -19.07 5.79 -5.86
N ARG A 199 -18.14 5.36 -5.03
CA ARG A 199 -16.77 5.94 -4.94
C ARG A 199 -15.74 5.19 -5.79
N ARG A 200 -16.11 4.08 -6.38
CA ARG A 200 -15.23 3.27 -7.21
C ARG A 200 -15.08 3.91 -8.59
N LYS A 201 -13.86 4.07 -9.06
CA LYS A 201 -13.59 4.45 -10.45
C LYS A 201 -14.12 3.37 -11.40
N LYS A 202 -14.64 3.75 -12.57
CA LYS A 202 -15.14 2.82 -13.59
C LYS A 202 -14.04 2.22 -14.46
N CYS A 203 -12.79 2.61 -14.23
CA CYS A 203 -11.60 2.13 -14.93
C CYS A 203 -10.82 1.10 -14.10
N ALA A 204 -9.95 0.36 -14.74
CA ALA A 204 -9.11 -0.62 -14.08
C ALA A 204 -8.03 0.06 -13.23
N GLY A 205 -7.87 -0.39 -12.00
CA GLY A 205 -6.87 0.09 -11.06
C GLY A 205 -5.95 -1.05 -10.61
N LEU A 206 -4.65 -0.82 -10.74
CA LEU A 206 -3.62 -1.81 -10.47
C LEU A 206 -2.73 -1.38 -9.31
N VAL A 207 -2.55 -2.25 -8.32
CA VAL A 207 -1.58 -2.05 -7.24
C VAL A 207 -0.24 -2.64 -7.69
N MET A 208 0.78 -1.81 -7.78
CA MET A 208 2.10 -2.16 -8.28
C MET A 208 3.17 -1.97 -7.21
N GLY A 209 3.63 -3.08 -6.61
CA GLY A 209 4.76 -3.10 -5.69
C GLY A 209 6.09 -3.14 -6.45
N TYR A 210 7.10 -2.41 -5.96
CA TYR A 210 8.41 -2.31 -6.62
C TYR A 210 9.61 -2.64 -5.73
N ALA A 211 9.42 -2.73 -4.44
CA ALA A 211 10.54 -2.85 -3.48
C ALA A 211 11.38 -4.11 -3.69
N GLY A 212 10.76 -5.24 -4.05
CA GLY A 212 11.43 -6.53 -4.27
C GLY A 212 12.08 -6.71 -5.64
N LEU A 213 11.97 -5.71 -6.55
CA LEU A 213 12.45 -5.81 -7.92
C LEU A 213 13.73 -5.00 -8.15
N THR A 214 14.51 -5.39 -9.13
CA THR A 214 15.61 -4.57 -9.68
C THR A 214 15.07 -3.55 -10.70
N PRO A 215 15.78 -2.45 -10.98
CA PRO A 215 15.39 -1.49 -12.02
C PRO A 215 15.12 -2.13 -13.39
N THR A 216 15.93 -3.10 -13.79
CA THR A 216 15.78 -3.82 -15.04
C THR A 216 14.49 -4.65 -15.07
N GLU A 217 14.17 -5.33 -13.98
CA GLU A 217 12.92 -6.11 -13.86
C GLU A 217 11.70 -5.20 -13.88
N ILE A 218 11.77 -4.02 -13.26
CA ILE A 218 10.71 -3.01 -13.29
C ILE A 218 10.42 -2.58 -14.73
N ILE A 219 11.45 -2.18 -15.49
CA ILE A 219 11.28 -1.75 -16.88
C ILE A 219 10.68 -2.86 -17.73
N LYS A 220 11.25 -4.08 -17.67
CA LYS A 220 10.74 -5.25 -18.42
C LYS A 220 9.30 -5.62 -17.99
N GLY A 221 8.99 -5.50 -16.70
CA GLY A 221 7.64 -5.76 -16.19
C GLY A 221 6.61 -4.79 -16.78
N VAL A 222 6.93 -3.49 -16.83
CA VAL A 222 6.03 -2.48 -17.39
C VAL A 222 5.90 -2.63 -18.91
N GLU A 223 6.97 -2.96 -19.65
CA GLU A 223 6.90 -3.26 -21.09
C GLU A 223 5.95 -4.44 -21.37
N ARG A 224 6.03 -5.51 -20.58
CA ARG A 224 5.14 -6.68 -20.71
C ARG A 224 3.70 -6.32 -20.32
N LEU A 225 3.51 -5.50 -19.29
CA LEU A 225 2.19 -4.98 -18.93
C LEU A 225 1.57 -4.18 -20.08
N ALA A 226 2.34 -3.33 -20.74
CA ALA A 226 1.87 -2.58 -21.90
C ALA A 226 1.39 -3.51 -23.03
N LYS A 227 2.11 -4.60 -23.30
CA LYS A 227 1.68 -5.63 -24.26
C LYS A 227 0.37 -6.30 -23.81
N ALA A 228 0.23 -6.60 -22.53
CA ALA A 228 -1.02 -7.18 -21.99
C ALA A 228 -2.21 -6.23 -22.17
N VAL A 229 -2.02 -4.92 -21.92
CA VAL A 229 -3.04 -3.89 -22.13
C VAL A 229 -3.47 -3.87 -23.61
N GLN A 230 -2.53 -3.84 -24.56
CA GLN A 230 -2.83 -3.87 -25.99
C GLN A 230 -3.59 -5.12 -26.42
N GLN A 231 -3.15 -6.31 -26.00
CA GLN A 231 -3.81 -7.58 -26.32
C GLN A 231 -5.23 -7.64 -25.79
N THR A 232 -5.46 -7.11 -24.58
CA THR A 232 -6.78 -7.08 -23.97
C THR A 232 -7.71 -6.10 -24.71
N HIS A 233 -7.22 -4.94 -25.13
CA HIS A 233 -7.99 -4.01 -25.97
C HIS A 233 -8.42 -4.64 -27.29
N THR A 234 -7.51 -5.31 -27.99
CA THR A 234 -7.81 -5.97 -29.28
C THR A 234 -8.90 -7.04 -29.11
N ARG A 235 -8.82 -7.85 -28.06
CA ARG A 235 -9.85 -8.87 -27.76
C ARG A 235 -11.21 -8.27 -27.43
N ALA A 236 -11.23 -7.16 -26.68
CA ALA A 236 -12.47 -6.46 -26.32
C ALA A 236 -13.18 -5.84 -27.52
N VAL A 237 -12.44 -5.33 -28.49
CA VAL A 237 -12.96 -4.79 -29.75
C VAL A 237 -13.45 -5.93 -30.68
N GLY A 238 -12.69 -7.00 -30.81
CA GLY A 238 -13.03 -8.16 -31.63
C GLY A 238 -14.34 -8.85 -31.20
N ASN A 239 -14.59 -8.98 -29.90
CA ASN A 239 -15.84 -9.54 -29.37
C ASN A 239 -17.09 -8.67 -29.61
N LYS A 240 -16.93 -7.37 -29.80
CA LYS A 240 -18.07 -6.48 -30.15
C LYS A 240 -18.53 -6.62 -31.60
N VAL A 241 -17.64 -7.04 -32.49
CA VAL A 241 -17.94 -7.20 -33.94
C VAL A 241 -18.63 -8.53 -34.20
N SER A 242 -18.45 -9.54 -33.34
CA SER A 242 -18.96 -10.90 -33.53
C SER A 242 -20.33 -11.18 -32.85
N SER A 243 -20.95 -10.23 -32.19
CA SER A 243 -22.32 -10.40 -31.67
C SER A 243 -23.33 -10.10 -32.79
N PRO A 244 -24.10 -11.10 -33.31
CA PRO A 244 -25.07 -10.88 -34.35
C PRO A 244 -26.20 -9.99 -33.79
N ARG A 245 -26.53 -8.91 -34.54
CA ARG A 245 -27.75 -8.13 -34.34
C ARG A 245 -28.91 -9.10 -34.34
N ARG A 246 -29.54 -9.34 -33.19
CA ARG A 246 -30.86 -9.99 -33.15
C ARG A 246 -31.79 -9.11 -34.00
N SER A 247 -32.13 -9.60 -35.17
CA SER A 247 -33.20 -9.08 -35.99
C SER A 247 -34.51 -9.13 -35.18
N LYS A 248 -35.05 -7.98 -34.90
CA LYS A 248 -36.44 -7.88 -34.49
C LYS A 248 -37.28 -8.21 -35.73
N SER A 249 -37.80 -9.41 -35.77
CA SER A 249 -38.87 -9.77 -36.71
C SER A 249 -40.16 -10.00 -35.93
N GLY A 250 -41.17 -9.30 -36.35
CA GLY A 250 -42.55 -9.61 -36.09
C GLY A 250 -43.18 -8.94 -34.89
#